data_381c44669ad0e88497957eb1c1a9c702
#
_entry.id   381c44669ad0e88497957eb1c1a9c702
#
_cell.length_a   1.000
_cell.length_b   1.000
_cell.length_c   1.000
_cell.angle_alpha   90.00
_cell.angle_beta   90.00
_cell.angle_gamma   90.00
#
_symmetry.space_group_name_H-M   'P 1'
#
loop_
_entity.id
_entity.type
_entity.pdbx_description
1 polymer ?
#
loop_
_entity_poly.entity_id
_entity_poly.type
_entity_poly.pdbx_seq_one_letter_code
_entity_poly.pdbx_strand_id
1 'polypeptide(L)'
;REALNIGLKANLPIQLSHLAPRPYAHPDAFDRVLNMINIARGNGQKIGIDTFPDPWGPAHLTDLLPPWVHEGSKSEVADRLQNPATAEQCREYIEHPTNFLLRLGSFNNFYLTQSKANPNLVGLSIEEISQILELDHTKTILRLAADEGEDFSGALIRHIFATQHDLEKLLMDPYCSIGSDGVVSSTEGLLNSLQMNRSSFGYAPRFIKEYSIDKKLFT
;
A
#
# COMPACT_ATOMS: atom_id res chain seq x y z
N ARG A 1 4.66 -6.07 17.13
CA ARG A 1 4.79 -6.80 18.42
C ARG A 1 5.24 -8.24 18.18
N GLU A 2 4.59 -8.97 17.29
CA GLU A 2 4.93 -10.36 16.97
C GLU A 2 6.37 -10.49 16.46
N ALA A 3 6.80 -9.72 15.46
CA ALA A 3 8.16 -9.72 14.94
C ALA A 3 9.22 -9.47 16.03
N LEU A 4 8.98 -8.50 16.94
CA LEU A 4 9.88 -8.24 18.09
C LEU A 4 9.99 -9.47 18.99
N ASN A 5 8.87 -10.13 19.29
CA ASN A 5 8.86 -11.35 20.11
C ASN A 5 9.58 -12.52 19.43
N ILE A 6 9.45 -12.67 18.11
CA ILE A 6 10.14 -13.71 17.33
C ILE A 6 11.67 -13.47 17.44
N GLY A 7 12.12 -12.26 17.13
CA GLY A 7 13.54 -11.91 17.22
C GLY A 7 14.12 -12.10 18.62
N LEU A 8 13.37 -11.70 19.66
CA LEU A 8 13.78 -11.87 21.04
C LEU A 8 13.90 -13.36 21.42
N LYS A 9 12.88 -14.17 21.15
CA LYS A 9 12.86 -15.59 21.48
C LYS A 9 13.91 -16.40 20.72
N ALA A 10 14.13 -16.05 19.45
CA ALA A 10 15.12 -16.71 18.61
C ALA A 10 16.55 -16.17 18.80
N ASN A 11 16.72 -15.10 19.58
CA ASN A 11 18.00 -14.37 19.74
C ASN A 11 18.60 -13.96 18.38
N LEU A 12 17.77 -13.43 17.48
CA LEU A 12 18.16 -13.01 16.14
C LEU A 12 17.96 -11.50 15.95
N PRO A 13 18.84 -10.85 15.17
CA PRO A 13 18.56 -9.52 14.65
C PRO A 13 17.31 -9.56 13.78
N ILE A 14 16.53 -8.48 13.78
CA ILE A 14 15.36 -8.36 12.89
C ILE A 14 15.43 -7.08 12.08
N GLN A 15 14.88 -7.13 10.88
CA GLN A 15 14.61 -6.00 10.03
C GLN A 15 13.09 -5.86 9.87
N LEU A 16 12.56 -4.69 10.23
CA LEU A 16 11.16 -4.34 10.01
C LEU A 16 11.08 -3.61 8.66
N SER A 17 10.77 -4.37 7.63
CA SER A 17 10.77 -3.86 6.25
C SER A 17 9.51 -3.05 5.95
N HIS A 18 9.66 -2.01 5.12
CA HIS A 18 8.66 -1.02 4.71
C HIS A 18 7.69 -0.64 5.84
N LEU A 19 8.23 -0.31 7.01
CA LEU A 19 7.42 0.14 8.14
C LEU A 19 6.63 1.39 7.74
N ALA A 20 5.30 1.31 7.88
CA ALA A 20 4.40 2.36 7.43
C ALA A 20 3.63 2.97 8.60
N PRO A 21 3.76 4.28 8.83
CA PRO A 21 2.89 5.01 9.74
C PRO A 21 1.52 5.25 9.10
N ARG A 22 0.65 4.23 9.11
CA ARG A 22 -0.63 4.23 8.42
C ARG A 22 -1.55 5.36 8.90
N PRO A 23 -2.04 6.24 8.01
CA PRO A 23 -2.84 7.43 8.38
C PRO A 23 -4.20 7.09 8.99
N TYR A 24 -4.69 5.87 8.76
CA TYR A 24 -5.94 5.37 9.32
C TYR A 24 -5.79 4.71 10.69
N ALA A 25 -4.58 4.56 11.20
CA ALA A 25 -4.34 4.07 12.55
C ALA A 25 -4.76 5.12 13.60
N HIS A 26 -4.89 4.71 14.86
CA HIS A 26 -5.10 5.67 15.94
C HIS A 26 -3.98 6.70 15.96
N PRO A 27 -4.25 8.00 16.22
CA PRO A 27 -3.25 9.08 16.11
C PRO A 27 -1.92 8.82 16.84
N ASP A 28 -1.94 8.10 17.96
CA ASP A 28 -0.74 7.75 18.74
C ASP A 28 -0.18 6.35 18.41
N ALA A 29 -0.77 5.63 17.45
CA ALA A 29 -0.38 4.25 17.16
C ALA A 29 1.07 4.16 16.67
N PHE A 30 1.50 5.10 15.86
CA PHE A 30 2.85 5.12 15.33
C PHE A 30 3.87 5.42 16.45
N ASP A 31 3.59 6.36 17.34
CA ASP A 31 4.45 6.66 18.51
C ASP A 31 4.58 5.45 19.43
N ARG A 32 3.48 4.72 19.67
CA ARG A 32 3.53 3.46 20.43
C ARG A 32 4.42 2.41 19.75
N VAL A 33 4.36 2.29 18.43
CA VAL A 33 5.21 1.35 17.68
C VAL A 33 6.68 1.73 17.81
N LEU A 34 7.04 2.99 17.60
CA LEU A 34 8.41 3.47 17.76
C LEU A 34 8.92 3.28 19.20
N ASN A 35 8.08 3.57 20.18
CA ASN A 35 8.43 3.35 21.60
C ASN A 35 8.68 1.87 21.91
N MET A 36 7.85 0.96 21.39
CA MET A 36 8.07 -0.49 21.54
C MET A 36 9.40 -0.94 20.92
N ILE A 37 9.74 -0.41 19.75
CA ILE A 37 11.02 -0.69 19.07
C ILE A 37 12.20 -0.17 19.92
N ASN A 38 12.10 1.06 20.42
CA ASN A 38 13.15 1.68 21.24
C ASN A 38 13.35 0.95 22.58
N ILE A 39 12.28 0.51 23.23
CA ILE A 39 12.37 -0.32 24.43
C ILE A 39 13.09 -1.63 24.12
N ALA A 40 12.74 -2.31 23.03
CA ALA A 40 13.38 -3.56 22.63
C ALA A 40 14.87 -3.37 22.30
N ARG A 41 15.24 -2.28 21.62
CA ARG A 41 16.64 -1.88 21.37
C ARG A 41 17.39 -1.60 22.67
N GLY A 42 16.75 -0.87 23.60
CA GLY A 42 17.31 -0.61 24.93
C GLY A 42 17.58 -1.87 25.75
N ASN A 43 16.81 -2.94 25.49
CA ASN A 43 17.02 -4.26 26.08
C ASN A 43 18.04 -5.13 25.29
N GLY A 44 18.77 -4.53 24.36
CA GLY A 44 19.84 -5.21 23.61
C GLY A 44 19.40 -5.91 22.32
N GLN A 45 18.14 -5.83 21.92
CA GLN A 45 17.68 -6.44 20.67
C GLN A 45 18.17 -5.61 19.47
N LYS A 46 18.77 -6.27 18.49
CA LYS A 46 19.22 -5.63 17.24
C LYS A 46 18.03 -5.50 16.30
N ILE A 47 17.56 -4.27 16.05
CA ILE A 47 16.38 -3.99 15.23
C ILE A 47 16.73 -2.89 14.22
N GLY A 48 16.73 -3.25 12.93
CA GLY A 48 16.73 -2.32 11.81
C GLY A 48 15.30 -2.04 11.33
N ILE A 49 15.14 -0.92 10.66
CA ILE A 49 13.90 -0.51 10.02
C ILE A 49 14.24 -0.09 8.59
N ASP A 50 13.34 -0.28 7.65
CA ASP A 50 13.40 0.41 6.36
C ASP A 50 12.02 0.94 5.96
N THR A 51 12.05 1.93 5.09
CA THR A 51 10.87 2.49 4.45
C THR A 51 11.25 3.15 3.12
N PHE A 52 10.28 3.52 2.32
CA PHE A 52 10.50 4.33 1.13
C PHE A 52 10.05 5.79 1.38
N PRO A 53 10.76 6.79 0.81
CA PRO A 53 10.53 8.20 1.11
C PRO A 53 9.37 8.78 0.29
N ASP A 54 8.23 8.08 0.28
CA ASP A 54 7.01 8.48 -0.41
C ASP A 54 5.80 8.20 0.50
N PRO A 55 4.91 9.18 0.75
CA PRO A 55 3.70 8.95 1.52
C PRO A 55 2.66 8.09 0.77
N TRP A 56 2.89 7.80 -0.51
CA TRP A 56 2.01 6.98 -1.33
C TRP A 56 2.64 5.62 -1.60
N GLY A 57 1.86 4.56 -1.36
CA GLY A 57 2.27 3.18 -1.60
C GLY A 57 1.43 2.50 -2.69
N PRO A 58 1.99 1.50 -3.37
CA PRO A 58 1.26 0.67 -4.32
C PRO A 58 0.44 -0.40 -3.61
N ALA A 59 -0.60 -0.87 -4.30
CA ALA A 59 -1.36 -2.07 -3.94
C ALA A 59 -2.01 -2.65 -5.19
N HIS A 60 -2.43 -3.91 -5.14
CA HIS A 60 -3.37 -4.42 -6.13
C HIS A 60 -4.76 -3.84 -5.85
N LEU A 61 -5.51 -3.54 -6.90
CA LEU A 61 -6.89 -3.09 -6.74
C LEU A 61 -7.71 -4.11 -5.94
N THR A 62 -7.45 -5.39 -6.15
CA THR A 62 -8.12 -6.50 -5.48
C THR A 62 -7.79 -6.63 -3.99
N ASP A 63 -6.73 -5.97 -3.49
CA ASP A 63 -6.45 -5.91 -2.04
C ASP A 63 -7.54 -5.14 -1.26
N LEU A 64 -8.37 -4.37 -1.98
CA LEU A 64 -9.54 -3.69 -1.43
C LEU A 64 -10.71 -4.64 -1.17
N LEU A 65 -10.69 -5.84 -1.73
CA LEU A 65 -11.73 -6.85 -1.62
C LEU A 65 -11.47 -7.82 -0.45
N PRO A 66 -12.52 -8.46 0.08
CA PRO A 66 -12.35 -9.44 1.14
C PRO A 66 -11.50 -10.65 0.67
N PRO A 67 -10.71 -11.28 1.57
CA PRO A 67 -9.81 -12.37 1.21
C PRO A 67 -10.47 -13.55 0.48
N TRP A 68 -11.71 -13.89 0.82
CA TRP A 68 -12.43 -14.99 0.19
C TRP A 68 -12.69 -14.79 -1.31
N VAL A 69 -12.63 -13.54 -1.79
CA VAL A 69 -12.77 -13.25 -3.24
C VAL A 69 -11.63 -13.87 -4.04
N HIS A 70 -10.47 -14.02 -3.44
CA HIS A 70 -9.25 -14.55 -4.08
C HIS A 70 -9.13 -16.09 -4.00
N GLU A 71 -10.06 -16.77 -3.34
CA GLU A 71 -9.99 -18.21 -3.14
C GLU A 71 -10.35 -18.98 -4.43
N GLY A 72 -9.62 -20.07 -4.70
CA GLY A 72 -9.86 -20.96 -5.83
C GLY A 72 -8.99 -20.72 -7.05
N SER A 73 -9.39 -21.26 -8.18
CA SER A 73 -8.73 -21.08 -9.47
C SER A 73 -9.00 -19.68 -10.05
N LYS A 74 -8.19 -19.27 -11.01
CA LYS A 74 -8.38 -17.97 -11.70
C LYS A 74 -9.75 -17.84 -12.34
N SER A 75 -10.28 -18.91 -12.92
CA SER A 75 -11.64 -18.95 -13.51
C SER A 75 -12.70 -18.72 -12.45
N GLU A 76 -12.61 -19.42 -11.30
CA GLU A 76 -13.58 -19.26 -10.20
C GLU A 76 -13.55 -17.83 -9.62
N VAL A 77 -12.38 -17.21 -9.53
CA VAL A 77 -12.25 -15.81 -9.11
C VAL A 77 -12.88 -14.88 -10.16
N ALA A 78 -12.61 -15.08 -11.45
CA ALA A 78 -13.20 -14.28 -12.51
C ALA A 78 -14.74 -14.36 -12.53
N ASP A 79 -15.30 -15.56 -12.37
CA ASP A 79 -16.75 -15.78 -12.28
C ASP A 79 -17.33 -15.08 -11.03
N ARG A 80 -16.63 -15.16 -9.91
CA ARG A 80 -17.02 -14.54 -8.65
C ARG A 80 -17.07 -13.02 -8.75
N LEU A 81 -16.06 -12.41 -9.40
CA LEU A 81 -16.00 -10.95 -9.60
C LEU A 81 -17.17 -10.41 -10.43
N GLN A 82 -17.71 -11.24 -11.33
CA GLN A 82 -18.86 -10.89 -12.18
C GLN A 82 -20.22 -11.18 -11.54
N ASN A 83 -20.26 -11.91 -10.42
CA ASN A 83 -21.51 -12.30 -9.78
C ASN A 83 -22.10 -11.14 -8.96
N PRO A 84 -23.35 -10.70 -9.23
CA PRO A 84 -23.99 -9.62 -8.49
C PRO A 84 -24.09 -9.85 -6.98
N ALA A 85 -24.24 -11.11 -6.53
CA ALA A 85 -24.28 -11.44 -5.11
C ALA A 85 -22.94 -11.16 -4.40
N THR A 86 -21.81 -11.24 -5.12
CA THR A 86 -20.50 -10.88 -4.62
C THR A 86 -20.42 -9.39 -4.26
N ALA A 87 -21.06 -8.53 -5.04
CA ALA A 87 -21.04 -7.10 -4.82
C ALA A 87 -21.63 -6.71 -3.45
N GLU A 88 -22.72 -7.34 -3.04
CA GLU A 88 -23.35 -7.05 -1.74
C GLU A 88 -22.48 -7.52 -0.57
N GLN A 89 -21.90 -8.72 -0.66
CA GLN A 89 -21.00 -9.24 0.37
C GLN A 89 -19.69 -8.42 0.45
N CYS A 90 -19.17 -7.96 -0.69
CA CYS A 90 -18.00 -7.07 -0.72
C CYS A 90 -18.33 -5.70 -0.14
N ARG A 91 -19.51 -5.16 -0.39
CA ARG A 91 -19.96 -3.89 0.19
C ARG A 91 -19.99 -3.95 1.70
N GLU A 92 -20.58 -5.00 2.28
CA GLU A 92 -20.62 -5.19 3.72
C GLU A 92 -19.21 -5.23 4.33
N TYR A 93 -18.26 -5.88 3.66
CA TYR A 93 -16.86 -5.90 4.07
C TYR A 93 -16.19 -4.53 3.95
N ILE A 94 -16.35 -3.85 2.81
CA ILE A 94 -15.71 -2.56 2.51
C ILE A 94 -16.28 -1.47 3.45
N GLU A 95 -17.58 -1.46 3.69
CA GLU A 95 -18.26 -0.48 4.55
C GLU A 95 -18.17 -0.81 6.04
N HIS A 96 -17.58 -1.95 6.42
CA HIS A 96 -17.47 -2.32 7.83
C HIS A 96 -16.60 -1.30 8.59
N PRO A 97 -17.04 -0.82 9.79
CA PRO A 97 -16.35 0.23 10.54
C PRO A 97 -14.90 -0.05 10.92
N THR A 98 -14.49 -1.33 10.94
CA THR A 98 -13.11 -1.72 11.20
C THR A 98 -12.27 -1.80 9.95
N ASN A 99 -12.86 -1.68 8.75
CA ASN A 99 -12.12 -1.71 7.50
C ASN A 99 -11.25 -0.45 7.38
N PHE A 100 -9.99 -0.65 6.97
CA PHE A 100 -9.04 0.45 6.82
C PHE A 100 -9.45 1.45 5.73
N LEU A 101 -10.21 1.02 4.72
CA LEU A 101 -10.66 1.88 3.61
C LEU A 101 -11.49 3.06 4.10
N LEU A 102 -12.42 2.80 5.01
CA LEU A 102 -13.25 3.88 5.62
C LEU A 102 -12.41 4.83 6.47
N ARG A 103 -11.32 4.34 7.05
CA ARG A 103 -10.39 5.15 7.84
C ARG A 103 -9.48 6.02 6.98
N LEU A 104 -9.33 5.74 5.69
CA LEU A 104 -8.66 6.62 4.74
C LEU A 104 -9.53 7.81 4.30
N GLY A 105 -10.80 7.82 4.71
CA GLY A 105 -11.70 8.94 4.62
C GLY A 105 -12.38 9.13 3.27
N SER A 106 -11.84 8.62 2.16
CA SER A 106 -12.46 8.78 0.84
C SER A 106 -11.82 7.90 -0.23
N PHE A 107 -12.60 7.43 -1.17
CA PHE A 107 -12.14 6.76 -2.39
C PHE A 107 -11.34 7.68 -3.34
N ASN A 108 -11.30 8.98 -3.06
CA ASN A 108 -10.37 9.93 -3.68
C ASN A 108 -8.90 9.67 -3.31
N ASN A 109 -8.63 8.86 -2.29
CA ASN A 109 -7.29 8.50 -1.87
C ASN A 109 -6.75 7.22 -2.55
N PHE A 110 -7.49 6.64 -3.49
CA PHE A 110 -7.11 5.46 -4.26
C PHE A 110 -7.12 5.82 -5.74
N TYR A 111 -5.94 5.82 -6.37
CA TYR A 111 -5.78 6.15 -7.78
C TYR A 111 -5.40 4.92 -8.57
N LEU A 112 -6.11 4.65 -9.67
CA LEU A 112 -5.73 3.59 -10.60
C LEU A 112 -4.41 3.98 -11.26
N THR A 113 -3.38 3.14 -11.11
CA THR A 113 -2.05 3.41 -11.68
C THR A 113 -1.71 2.51 -12.86
N GLN A 114 -2.39 1.37 -12.96
CA GLN A 114 -2.26 0.44 -14.07
C GLN A 114 -3.56 -0.33 -14.28
N SER A 115 -3.96 -0.46 -15.52
CA SER A 115 -5.01 -1.37 -16.00
C SER A 115 -4.79 -1.61 -17.50
N LYS A 116 -4.76 -2.86 -17.91
CA LYS A 116 -4.67 -3.23 -19.33
C LYS A 116 -6.01 -3.09 -20.02
N ALA A 117 -7.07 -3.45 -19.31
CA ALA A 117 -8.43 -3.40 -19.84
C ALA A 117 -8.98 -1.96 -19.90
N ASN A 118 -8.58 -1.11 -18.96
CA ASN A 118 -9.10 0.24 -18.81
C ASN A 118 -7.99 1.31 -18.81
N PRO A 119 -7.14 1.40 -19.86
CA PRO A 119 -6.00 2.31 -19.88
C PRO A 119 -6.40 3.79 -19.86
N ASN A 120 -7.61 4.12 -20.31
CA ASN A 120 -8.17 5.47 -20.30
C ASN A 120 -8.61 5.96 -18.90
N LEU A 121 -8.73 5.06 -17.93
CA LEU A 121 -9.08 5.39 -16.54
C LEU A 121 -7.83 5.52 -15.64
N VAL A 122 -6.65 5.17 -16.15
CA VAL A 122 -5.39 5.29 -15.41
C VAL A 122 -5.11 6.76 -15.08
N GLY A 123 -4.76 7.00 -13.82
CA GLY A 123 -4.53 8.35 -13.27
C GLY A 123 -5.72 8.91 -12.50
N LEU A 124 -6.92 8.35 -12.66
CA LEU A 124 -8.13 8.76 -11.96
C LEU A 124 -8.26 8.05 -10.60
N SER A 125 -8.92 8.70 -9.66
CA SER A 125 -9.32 8.10 -8.39
C SER A 125 -10.51 7.14 -8.58
N ILE A 126 -10.68 6.21 -7.64
CA ILE A 126 -11.86 5.31 -7.63
C ILE A 126 -13.16 6.12 -7.54
N GLU A 127 -13.15 7.25 -6.86
CA GLU A 127 -14.30 8.18 -6.83
C GLU A 127 -14.65 8.72 -8.23
N GLU A 128 -13.65 9.27 -8.95
CA GLU A 128 -13.85 9.79 -10.31
C GLU A 128 -14.29 8.69 -11.28
N ILE A 129 -13.68 7.50 -11.18
CA ILE A 129 -14.07 6.35 -12.01
C ILE A 129 -15.50 5.91 -11.73
N SER A 130 -15.91 5.89 -10.45
CA SER A 130 -17.28 5.56 -10.04
C SER A 130 -18.31 6.50 -10.68
N GLN A 131 -17.99 7.79 -10.72
CA GLN A 131 -18.83 8.80 -11.36
C GLN A 131 -18.91 8.60 -12.89
N ILE A 132 -17.78 8.30 -13.54
CA ILE A 132 -17.73 8.05 -15.00
C ILE A 132 -18.53 6.79 -15.37
N LEU A 133 -18.43 5.73 -14.57
CA LEU A 133 -19.10 4.46 -14.84
C LEU A 133 -20.55 4.42 -14.32
N GLU A 134 -21.00 5.45 -13.60
CA GLU A 134 -22.31 5.51 -12.93
C GLU A 134 -22.55 4.30 -11.99
N LEU A 135 -21.48 3.86 -11.30
CA LEU A 135 -21.49 2.75 -10.35
C LEU A 135 -21.14 3.21 -8.94
N ASP A 136 -21.59 2.47 -7.93
CA ASP A 136 -21.05 2.63 -6.58
C ASP A 136 -19.58 2.13 -6.51
N HIS A 137 -18.86 2.53 -5.47
CA HIS A 137 -17.43 2.23 -5.33
C HIS A 137 -17.13 0.73 -5.32
N THR A 138 -17.95 -0.07 -4.65
CA THR A 138 -17.79 -1.53 -4.59
C THR A 138 -17.92 -2.15 -5.98
N LYS A 139 -18.96 -1.78 -6.71
CA LYS A 139 -19.18 -2.26 -8.08
C LYS A 139 -18.09 -1.76 -9.02
N THR A 140 -17.60 -0.54 -8.84
CA THR A 140 -16.47 0.00 -9.61
C THR A 140 -15.21 -0.84 -9.42
N ILE A 141 -14.85 -1.17 -8.18
CA ILE A 141 -13.69 -2.01 -7.86
C ILE A 141 -13.84 -3.40 -8.48
N LEU A 142 -15.01 -4.04 -8.30
CA LEU A 142 -15.29 -5.36 -8.88
C LEU A 142 -15.26 -5.33 -10.41
N ARG A 143 -15.83 -4.30 -11.02
CA ARG A 143 -15.83 -4.13 -12.48
C ARG A 143 -14.43 -3.98 -13.04
N LEU A 144 -13.61 -3.11 -12.46
CA LEU A 144 -12.22 -2.93 -12.89
C LEU A 144 -11.40 -4.22 -12.75
N ALA A 145 -11.59 -4.97 -11.65
CA ALA A 145 -10.93 -6.26 -11.46
C ALA A 145 -11.42 -7.31 -12.46
N ALA A 146 -12.73 -7.41 -12.69
CA ALA A 146 -13.33 -8.34 -13.64
C ALA A 146 -12.92 -8.08 -15.10
N ASP A 147 -12.77 -6.82 -15.48
CA ASP A 147 -12.34 -6.43 -16.82
C ASP A 147 -10.93 -6.93 -17.17
N GLU A 148 -10.04 -7.13 -16.17
CA GLU A 148 -8.70 -7.74 -16.37
C GLU A 148 -8.77 -9.26 -16.66
N GLY A 149 -9.92 -9.89 -16.52
CA GLY A 149 -10.14 -11.31 -16.81
C GLY A 149 -9.35 -12.22 -15.88
N GLU A 150 -8.59 -13.18 -16.43
CA GLU A 150 -7.76 -14.08 -15.62
C GLU A 150 -6.55 -13.40 -14.94
N ASP A 151 -6.21 -12.20 -15.37
CA ASP A 151 -5.19 -11.35 -14.74
C ASP A 151 -5.82 -10.31 -13.78
N PHE A 152 -6.86 -10.71 -13.05
CA PHE A 152 -7.67 -9.84 -12.19
C PHE A 152 -6.86 -9.03 -11.16
N SER A 153 -5.64 -9.48 -10.83
CA SER A 153 -4.69 -8.73 -10.02
C SER A 153 -3.81 -7.76 -10.83
N GLY A 154 -3.98 -7.68 -12.14
CA GLY A 154 -3.21 -6.79 -13.02
C GLY A 154 -3.56 -5.32 -12.89
N ALA A 155 -4.74 -5.00 -12.35
CA ALA A 155 -5.09 -3.64 -12.00
C ALA A 155 -4.36 -3.22 -10.71
N LEU A 156 -3.56 -2.14 -10.83
CA LEU A 156 -2.78 -1.60 -9.70
C LEU A 156 -3.32 -0.23 -9.31
N ILE A 157 -3.24 0.05 -8.01
CA ILE A 157 -3.58 1.33 -7.43
C ILE A 157 -2.42 1.89 -6.61
N ARG A 158 -2.46 3.18 -6.37
CA ARG A 158 -1.70 3.82 -5.28
C ARG A 158 -2.66 4.36 -4.24
N HIS A 159 -2.26 4.33 -3.00
CA HIS A 159 -3.02 4.90 -1.89
C HIS A 159 -2.11 5.62 -0.89
N ILE A 160 -2.68 6.40 0.02
CA ILE A 160 -1.91 7.02 1.09
C ILE A 160 -1.37 5.91 2.01
N PHE A 161 -0.05 5.78 2.04
CA PHE A 161 0.67 4.79 2.82
C PHE A 161 1.08 5.30 4.19
N ALA A 162 1.45 6.59 4.27
CA ALA A 162 1.92 7.25 5.47
C ALA A 162 1.45 8.70 5.52
N THR A 163 1.33 9.27 6.72
CA THR A 163 1.30 10.72 6.84
C THR A 163 2.69 11.27 6.59
N GLN A 164 2.78 12.46 6.00
CA GLN A 164 4.08 13.10 5.74
C GLN A 164 4.87 13.33 7.04
N HIS A 165 4.19 13.76 8.10
CA HIS A 165 4.79 14.00 9.42
C HIS A 165 5.39 12.73 10.03
N ASP A 166 4.64 11.64 10.04
CA ASP A 166 5.11 10.39 10.64
C ASP A 166 6.17 9.70 9.79
N LEU A 167 6.10 9.88 8.46
CA LEU A 167 7.14 9.41 7.56
C LEU A 167 8.47 10.13 7.83
N GLU A 168 8.46 11.45 7.98
CA GLU A 168 9.66 12.22 8.35
C GLU A 168 10.23 11.77 9.68
N LYS A 169 9.38 11.56 10.67
CA LYS A 169 9.76 11.05 11.98
C LYS A 169 10.42 9.66 11.88
N LEU A 170 9.89 8.77 11.03
CA LEU A 170 10.47 7.47 10.77
C LEU A 170 11.82 7.57 10.07
N LEU A 171 11.93 8.40 9.04
CA LEU A 171 13.17 8.62 8.30
C LEU A 171 14.30 9.15 9.19
N MET A 172 13.96 9.88 10.25
CA MET A 172 14.94 10.41 11.22
C MET A 172 15.40 9.37 12.26
N ASP A 173 14.81 8.17 12.32
CA ASP A 173 15.31 7.10 13.18
C ASP A 173 16.72 6.68 12.72
N PRO A 174 17.74 6.67 13.60
CA PRO A 174 19.14 6.39 13.21
C PRO A 174 19.37 4.97 12.69
N TYR A 175 18.42 4.09 12.85
CA TYR A 175 18.44 2.71 12.34
C TYR A 175 17.46 2.50 11.18
N CYS A 176 16.94 3.59 10.61
CA CYS A 176 16.11 3.54 9.43
C CYS A 176 16.95 3.68 8.17
N SER A 177 16.86 2.70 7.29
CA SER A 177 17.38 2.79 5.93
C SER A 177 16.27 3.11 4.94
N ILE A 178 16.63 3.72 3.82
CA ILE A 178 15.70 4.00 2.74
C ILE A 178 15.81 2.93 1.65
N GLY A 179 14.65 2.52 1.13
CA GLY A 179 14.55 1.58 0.03
C GLY A 179 13.58 2.06 -1.04
N SER A 180 13.47 1.32 -2.12
CA SER A 180 12.54 1.61 -3.21
C SER A 180 11.17 0.99 -3.00
N ASP A 181 11.10 -0.11 -2.26
CA ASP A 181 9.95 -1.03 -2.26
C ASP A 181 9.50 -1.37 -3.70
N GLY A 182 10.48 -1.43 -4.60
CA GLY A 182 10.27 -1.64 -6.02
C GLY A 182 10.35 -3.10 -6.41
N VAL A 183 9.53 -3.51 -7.35
CA VAL A 183 9.70 -4.78 -8.06
C VAL A 183 10.70 -4.58 -9.21
N VAL A 184 11.24 -5.69 -9.71
CA VAL A 184 12.09 -5.65 -10.91
C VAL A 184 11.27 -5.12 -12.08
N SER A 185 11.61 -3.94 -12.55
CA SER A 185 10.93 -3.23 -13.63
C SER A 185 11.93 -2.53 -14.55
N SER A 186 11.47 -2.13 -15.72
CA SER A 186 12.28 -1.43 -16.72
C SER A 186 11.46 -0.29 -17.34
N THR A 187 12.14 0.68 -17.91
CA THR A 187 11.49 1.72 -18.71
C THR A 187 11.14 1.25 -20.12
N GLU A 188 11.66 0.10 -20.53
CA GLU A 188 11.47 -0.48 -21.87
C GLU A 188 11.31 -2.00 -21.79
N GLY A 189 10.71 -2.61 -22.83
CA GLY A 189 10.56 -4.05 -22.97
C GLY A 189 9.47 -4.67 -22.09
N LEU A 190 9.57 -5.96 -21.85
CA LEU A 190 8.54 -6.76 -21.16
C LEU A 190 8.26 -6.31 -19.73
N LEU A 191 9.25 -5.74 -19.04
CA LEU A 191 9.13 -5.32 -17.64
C LEU A 191 8.64 -3.87 -17.48
N ASN A 192 8.37 -3.16 -18.58
CA ASN A 192 7.84 -1.79 -18.53
C ASN A 192 6.43 -1.73 -17.90
N SER A 193 5.66 -2.79 -18.01
CA SER A 193 4.31 -2.89 -17.42
C SER A 193 4.30 -3.09 -15.90
N LEU A 194 5.44 -3.28 -15.24
CA LEU A 194 5.55 -3.57 -13.80
C LEU A 194 5.93 -2.33 -12.96
N GLN A 195 5.55 -1.13 -13.41
CA GLN A 195 5.86 0.11 -12.68
C GLN A 195 4.88 0.32 -11.52
N MET A 196 4.96 -0.51 -10.51
CA MET A 196 4.06 -0.47 -9.35
C MET A 196 4.22 0.79 -8.49
N ASN A 197 5.46 1.31 -8.36
CA ASN A 197 5.76 2.37 -7.40
C ASN A 197 6.68 3.43 -8.03
N ARG A 198 6.37 4.72 -7.83
CA ARG A 198 7.24 5.85 -8.20
C ARG A 198 8.62 5.75 -7.55
N SER A 199 8.69 5.16 -6.36
CA SER A 199 9.95 4.93 -5.63
C SER A 199 10.84 3.91 -6.32
N SER A 200 10.35 3.05 -7.22
CA SER A 200 11.17 2.04 -7.91
C SER A 200 12.41 2.62 -8.58
N PHE A 201 12.31 3.80 -9.18
CA PHE A 201 13.42 4.47 -9.86
C PHE A 201 13.87 5.77 -9.17
N GLY A 202 12.98 6.38 -8.37
CA GLY A 202 13.16 7.75 -7.89
C GLY A 202 13.39 7.89 -6.39
N TYR A 203 13.44 6.82 -5.59
CA TYR A 203 13.48 6.94 -4.14
C TYR A 203 14.74 7.66 -3.61
N ALA A 204 15.91 7.32 -4.14
CA ALA A 204 17.16 7.91 -3.67
C ALA A 204 17.32 9.39 -4.05
N PRO A 205 17.15 9.81 -5.32
CA PRO A 205 17.20 11.23 -5.67
C PRO A 205 16.08 12.03 -5.00
N ARG A 206 14.89 11.47 -4.80
CA ARG A 206 13.82 12.11 -4.06
C ARG A 206 14.19 12.32 -2.60
N PHE A 207 14.74 11.31 -1.95
CA PHE A 207 15.20 11.43 -0.57
C PHE A 207 16.22 12.55 -0.41
N ILE A 208 17.24 12.58 -1.27
CA ILE A 208 18.28 13.61 -1.24
C ILE A 208 17.66 15.00 -1.46
N LYS A 209 16.86 15.15 -2.53
CA LYS A 209 16.28 16.45 -2.86
C LYS A 209 15.30 16.91 -1.80
N GLU A 210 14.27 16.14 -1.49
CA GLU A 210 13.16 16.56 -0.65
C GLU A 210 13.57 16.65 0.83
N TYR A 211 14.21 15.60 1.36
CA TYR A 211 14.46 15.51 2.80
C TYR A 211 15.80 16.11 3.22
N SER A 212 16.83 16.00 2.40
CA SER A 212 18.15 16.57 2.75
C SER A 212 18.32 18.00 2.28
N ILE A 213 18.00 18.33 1.01
CA ILE A 213 18.26 19.65 0.45
C ILE A 213 17.14 20.62 0.79
N ASP A 214 15.88 20.29 0.46
CA ASP A 214 14.76 21.21 0.57
C ASP A 214 14.31 21.36 2.05
N LYS A 215 14.10 20.26 2.75
CA LYS A 215 13.64 20.25 4.16
C LYS A 215 14.77 20.29 5.18
N LYS A 216 16.01 20.01 4.78
CA LYS A 216 17.20 20.04 5.64
C LYS A 216 17.06 19.17 6.90
N LEU A 217 16.40 18.02 6.78
CA LEU A 217 16.23 17.07 7.88
C LEU A 217 17.51 16.28 8.16
N PHE A 218 18.41 16.20 7.17
CA PHE A 218 19.68 15.49 7.24
C PHE A 218 20.82 16.42 6.83
N THR A 219 21.96 16.28 7.50
CA THR A 219 23.20 17.03 7.22
C THR A 219 24.20 16.18 6.42
#